data_985fcde3be30887857c0224a36a6963e
#
_entry.id   985fcde3be30887857c0224a36a6963e
#
_cell.length_a   1.000
_cell.length_b   1.000
_cell.length_c   1.000
_cell.angle_alpha   90.00
_cell.angle_beta   90.00
_cell.angle_gamma   90.00
#
_symmetry.space_group_name_H-M   'P 1'
#
loop_
_entity.id
_entity.type
_entity.pdbx_description
1 polymer ?
#
loop_
_entity_poly.entity_id
_entity_poly.type
_entity_poly.pdbx_seq_one_letter_code
_entity_poly.pdbx_strand_id
1 'polypeptide(L)'
;MAELQQELFDGSTRGKTLKDSGIDFDQKLNVFYGKGDDFELSGFTFGIKDKSQLFSVFDDFEQSSSPYAGTELYVSFFNNLIISGNNALLIRVDPTMERVDDITDSIWYSRGYENPWMDEYVDESMYDDPDYDGDYDGPGKLLYDENDPNQKNYFELRDSVLAVYQKTYFNQVCEELFINKYNLLQHDLRFSEQIKHESEGIFYLDNSRSLQKAQNLWYIQTMFPTLYKDIRDIYTGNVILGDLFLMEKTIEFHIEARYGEQLGSIYQRMNDSKFDKNILKYIHEQNTAYFTYNVNMREAYEQAYKVIIPILSNEKSVQVAYNLLLLELMNEFVNKDALFSTYKGSMFGTFNGVKKIQTKKIEFTYDENTFEYDEREVEAEEDMPIFTLGFSTERGDIPEKVLKHLSRLTSRFKNMGNYWVYEEAILDAAPLYMIHNNGLFIFTNDIDLAKNHSGGYGKESLSKTKAKKARKSGFMYSYIDWDNTISHFPRDFFNAEQNDMIDAMRGKTGTMELTSSKTTTEKTTFKLIYNFDGAKDSPGKHLLDLINTLYVVSR
;
A
#
# COMPACT_ATOMS: atom_id res chain seq x y z
N MET A 1 -5.63 1.74 -22.54
CA MET A 1 -6.50 0.78 -23.28
C MET A 1 -5.71 -0.22 -24.12
N ALA A 2 -4.79 0.19 -25.00
CA ALA A 2 -3.98 -0.78 -25.78
C ALA A 2 -3.14 -1.71 -24.89
N GLU A 3 -2.61 -1.21 -23.79
CA GLU A 3 -1.75 -1.95 -22.87
C GLU A 3 -2.55 -2.76 -21.85
N LEU A 4 -3.67 -2.26 -21.31
CA LEU A 4 -4.64 -3.07 -20.59
C LEU A 4 -5.11 -4.23 -21.47
N GLN A 5 -5.28 -3.97 -22.75
CA GLN A 5 -5.59 -4.94 -23.77
C GLN A 5 -4.44 -5.95 -23.97
N GLN A 6 -3.19 -5.48 -23.97
CA GLN A 6 -2.02 -6.31 -24.12
C GLN A 6 -1.80 -7.22 -22.91
N GLU A 7 -2.01 -6.74 -21.69
CA GLU A 7 -1.93 -7.57 -20.48
C GLU A 7 -3.11 -8.54 -20.31
N LEU A 8 -4.34 -8.07 -20.55
CA LEU A 8 -5.51 -8.94 -20.46
C LEU A 8 -5.46 -10.08 -21.47
N PHE A 9 -4.75 -9.89 -22.58
CA PHE A 9 -4.74 -10.83 -23.69
C PHE A 9 -3.31 -11.26 -24.11
N ASP A 10 -2.32 -11.06 -23.23
CA ASP A 10 -0.94 -11.53 -23.39
C ASP A 10 -0.32 -11.28 -24.78
N GLY A 11 -0.54 -10.06 -25.30
CA GLY A 11 0.06 -9.62 -26.56
C GLY A 11 -0.54 -10.23 -27.85
N SER A 12 -1.56 -11.10 -27.74
CA SER A 12 -2.14 -11.83 -28.87
C SER A 12 -3.01 -10.99 -29.80
N THR A 13 -3.29 -9.72 -29.48
CA THR A 13 -4.28 -8.90 -30.20
C THR A 13 -3.86 -8.45 -31.60
N ARG A 14 -2.62 -8.64 -32.02
CA ARG A 14 -2.10 -8.34 -33.38
C ARG A 14 -2.62 -7.00 -33.96
N GLY A 15 -2.66 -5.95 -33.12
CA GLY A 15 -3.10 -4.60 -33.52
C GLY A 15 -4.62 -4.41 -33.56
N LYS A 16 -5.42 -5.36 -33.08
CA LYS A 16 -6.86 -5.18 -32.91
C LYS A 16 -7.17 -4.40 -31.64
N THR A 17 -8.28 -3.67 -31.67
CA THR A 17 -8.76 -2.93 -30.50
C THR A 17 -9.79 -3.75 -29.71
N LEU A 18 -10.01 -3.39 -28.44
CA LEU A 18 -11.11 -4.00 -27.65
C LEU A 18 -12.48 -3.90 -28.34
N LYS A 19 -12.71 -2.87 -29.16
CA LYS A 19 -13.96 -2.74 -29.94
C LYS A 19 -14.13 -3.83 -31.00
N ASP A 20 -13.02 -4.37 -31.48
CA ASP A 20 -12.98 -5.43 -32.50
C ASP A 20 -12.93 -6.83 -31.87
N SER A 21 -13.01 -6.91 -30.53
CA SER A 21 -12.88 -8.17 -29.78
C SER A 21 -14.14 -9.03 -29.75
N GLY A 22 -15.27 -8.52 -30.23
CA GLY A 22 -16.56 -9.22 -30.13
C GLY A 22 -17.16 -9.23 -28.71
N ILE A 23 -16.52 -8.53 -27.74
CA ILE A 23 -17.04 -8.37 -26.39
C ILE A 23 -18.18 -7.34 -26.39
N ASP A 24 -19.22 -7.62 -25.63
CA ASP A 24 -20.37 -6.73 -25.45
C ASP A 24 -20.13 -5.81 -24.25
N PHE A 25 -19.60 -4.61 -24.53
CA PHE A 25 -19.32 -3.60 -23.50
C PHE A 25 -20.57 -2.87 -22.98
N ASP A 26 -21.76 -3.14 -23.54
CA ASP A 26 -23.02 -2.65 -22.99
C ASP A 26 -23.48 -3.51 -21.80
N GLN A 27 -22.86 -4.68 -21.59
CA GLN A 27 -23.07 -5.55 -20.45
C GLN A 27 -22.04 -5.34 -19.34
N LYS A 28 -22.35 -5.82 -18.14
CA LYS A 28 -21.44 -5.76 -17.00
C LYS A 28 -20.20 -6.63 -17.23
N LEU A 29 -19.04 -6.05 -17.08
CA LEU A 29 -17.78 -6.75 -16.96
C LEU A 29 -17.51 -6.98 -15.47
N ASN A 30 -17.26 -8.22 -15.06
CA ASN A 30 -16.81 -8.50 -13.70
C ASN A 30 -15.38 -9.03 -13.76
N VAL A 31 -14.53 -8.48 -12.90
CA VAL A 31 -13.16 -8.93 -12.65
C VAL A 31 -13.13 -9.50 -11.26
N PHE A 32 -12.52 -10.66 -11.09
CA PHE A 32 -12.38 -11.26 -9.78
C PHE A 32 -10.99 -11.87 -9.60
N TYR A 33 -10.55 -11.84 -8.38
CA TYR A 33 -9.33 -12.48 -7.91
C TYR A 33 -9.61 -13.11 -6.56
N GLY A 34 -9.16 -14.32 -6.37
CA GLY A 34 -9.23 -15.04 -5.11
C GLY A 34 -7.95 -15.82 -4.86
N LYS A 35 -7.52 -15.87 -3.60
CA LYS A 35 -6.39 -16.70 -3.19
C LYS A 35 -6.79 -17.51 -1.98
N GLY A 36 -6.71 -18.83 -2.12
CA GLY A 36 -6.85 -19.81 -1.05
C GLY A 36 -5.51 -20.23 -0.47
N ASP A 37 -5.55 -21.22 0.40
CA ASP A 37 -4.33 -21.83 0.94
C ASP A 37 -3.65 -22.73 -0.12
N ASP A 38 -4.44 -23.37 -0.97
CA ASP A 38 -3.95 -24.31 -1.98
C ASP A 38 -3.82 -23.73 -3.38
N PHE A 39 -4.65 -22.75 -3.75
CA PHE A 39 -4.65 -22.17 -5.09
C PHE A 39 -5.09 -20.71 -5.13
N GLU A 40 -4.69 -20.04 -6.21
CA GLU A 40 -5.15 -18.70 -6.60
C GLU A 40 -6.05 -18.83 -7.82
N LEU A 41 -7.05 -17.94 -7.90
CA LEU A 41 -7.89 -17.83 -9.08
C LEU A 41 -8.04 -16.38 -9.50
N SER A 42 -8.02 -16.15 -10.78
CA SER A 42 -8.32 -14.85 -11.37
C SER A 42 -9.20 -15.04 -12.61
N GLY A 43 -9.97 -14.03 -12.93
CA GLY A 43 -10.80 -14.15 -14.13
C GLY A 43 -11.70 -12.97 -14.39
N PHE A 44 -12.42 -13.11 -15.51
CA PHE A 44 -13.31 -12.11 -16.05
C PHE A 44 -14.60 -12.77 -16.50
N THR A 45 -15.74 -12.15 -16.22
CA THR A 45 -16.99 -12.48 -16.91
C THR A 45 -17.41 -11.30 -17.77
N PHE A 46 -17.86 -11.59 -18.98
CA PHE A 46 -18.28 -10.58 -19.94
C PHE A 46 -19.35 -11.10 -20.90
N GLY A 47 -20.12 -10.18 -21.51
CA GLY A 47 -21.03 -10.49 -22.59
C GLY A 47 -20.31 -10.69 -23.91
N ILE A 48 -20.86 -11.53 -24.79
CA ILE A 48 -20.38 -11.77 -26.15
C ILE A 48 -21.37 -11.17 -27.15
N LYS A 49 -20.88 -10.25 -27.99
CA LYS A 49 -21.63 -9.64 -29.08
C LYS A 49 -21.41 -10.38 -30.38
N ASP A 50 -20.16 -10.80 -30.64
CA ASP A 50 -19.81 -11.57 -31.84
C ASP A 50 -18.73 -12.60 -31.48
N LYS A 51 -19.11 -13.88 -31.51
CA LYS A 51 -18.23 -14.99 -31.17
C LYS A 51 -17.09 -15.18 -32.15
N SER A 52 -17.30 -14.89 -33.43
CA SER A 52 -16.27 -15.03 -34.46
C SER A 52 -15.17 -13.96 -34.30
N GLN A 53 -15.55 -12.75 -33.93
CA GLN A 53 -14.61 -11.71 -33.58
C GLN A 53 -13.88 -12.03 -32.27
N LEU A 54 -14.56 -12.60 -31.27
CA LEU A 54 -13.94 -13.03 -30.03
C LEU A 54 -12.76 -13.97 -30.28
N PHE A 55 -12.96 -15.03 -31.07
CA PHE A 55 -11.90 -15.97 -31.39
C PHE A 55 -10.84 -15.43 -32.36
N SER A 56 -11.09 -14.29 -32.97
CA SER A 56 -10.03 -13.59 -33.70
C SER A 56 -9.03 -12.86 -32.79
N VAL A 57 -9.38 -12.66 -31.52
CA VAL A 57 -8.54 -12.06 -30.46
C VAL A 57 -7.98 -13.16 -29.56
N PHE A 58 -8.76 -14.18 -29.27
CA PHE A 58 -8.36 -15.37 -28.50
C PHE A 58 -7.99 -16.52 -29.44
N ASP A 59 -7.04 -16.29 -30.34
CA ASP A 59 -6.67 -17.22 -31.40
C ASP A 59 -5.79 -18.41 -30.94
N ASP A 60 -5.27 -18.36 -29.72
CA ASP A 60 -4.52 -19.41 -29.05
C ASP A 60 -5.39 -20.42 -28.27
N PHE A 61 -6.73 -20.20 -28.25
CA PHE A 61 -7.63 -21.06 -27.52
C PHE A 61 -8.12 -22.25 -28.38
N GLU A 62 -7.87 -23.45 -27.92
CA GLU A 62 -8.32 -24.67 -28.55
C GLU A 62 -9.61 -25.20 -27.89
N GLN A 63 -10.56 -25.64 -28.70
CA GLN A 63 -11.79 -26.20 -28.18
C GLN A 63 -11.53 -27.55 -27.50
N SER A 64 -12.04 -27.70 -26.30
CA SER A 64 -11.98 -28.92 -25.51
C SER A 64 -13.40 -29.43 -25.17
N SER A 65 -13.51 -30.69 -24.76
CA SER A 65 -14.79 -31.22 -24.31
C SER A 65 -15.18 -30.59 -22.97
N SER A 66 -16.36 -29.91 -22.93
CA SER A 66 -16.88 -29.40 -21.68
C SER A 66 -17.66 -30.48 -20.93
N PRO A 67 -17.35 -30.75 -19.65
CA PRO A 67 -18.15 -31.66 -18.83
C PRO A 67 -19.45 -31.03 -18.33
N TYR A 68 -19.64 -29.73 -18.55
CA TYR A 68 -20.78 -28.96 -18.00
C TYR A 68 -21.85 -28.73 -19.08
N ALA A 69 -23.07 -29.17 -18.79
CA ALA A 69 -24.19 -29.09 -19.77
C ALA A 69 -24.48 -27.62 -20.16
N GLY A 70 -24.58 -27.41 -21.48
CA GLY A 70 -24.90 -26.09 -22.03
C GLY A 70 -23.72 -25.10 -22.06
N THR A 71 -22.50 -25.60 -21.85
CA THR A 71 -21.27 -24.78 -21.94
C THR A 71 -20.31 -25.32 -22.99
N GLU A 72 -19.49 -24.43 -23.53
CA GLU A 72 -18.35 -24.76 -24.38
C GLU A 72 -17.08 -24.38 -23.63
N LEU A 73 -16.07 -25.25 -23.69
CA LEU A 73 -14.78 -25.04 -23.04
C LEU A 73 -13.69 -24.85 -24.10
N TYR A 74 -12.90 -23.81 -23.95
CA TYR A 74 -11.74 -23.53 -24.76
C TYR A 74 -10.55 -23.35 -23.81
N VAL A 75 -9.39 -23.89 -24.15
CA VAL A 75 -8.20 -23.94 -23.29
C VAL A 75 -7.02 -23.35 -24.03
N SER A 76 -6.30 -22.45 -23.40
CA SER A 76 -4.95 -22.03 -23.80
C SER A 76 -3.93 -22.44 -22.72
N PHE A 77 -2.68 -22.10 -22.90
CA PHE A 77 -1.59 -22.58 -22.03
C PHE A 77 -1.81 -22.29 -20.54
N PHE A 78 -2.35 -21.12 -20.20
CA PHE A 78 -2.58 -20.71 -18.79
C PHE A 78 -4.06 -20.40 -18.46
N ASN A 79 -4.91 -20.27 -19.45
CA ASN A 79 -6.25 -19.75 -19.28
C ASN A 79 -7.31 -20.72 -19.83
N ASN A 80 -8.49 -20.65 -19.23
CA ASN A 80 -9.65 -21.40 -19.69
C ASN A 80 -10.77 -20.42 -19.98
N LEU A 81 -11.40 -20.56 -21.16
CA LEU A 81 -12.54 -19.77 -21.58
C LEU A 81 -13.80 -20.67 -21.62
N ILE A 82 -14.75 -20.37 -20.78
CA ILE A 82 -16.03 -21.09 -20.74
C ILE A 82 -17.11 -20.18 -21.29
N ILE A 83 -17.82 -20.66 -22.32
CA ILE A 83 -18.92 -19.93 -22.96
C ILE A 83 -20.24 -20.60 -22.65
N SER A 84 -21.20 -19.80 -22.18
CA SER A 84 -22.59 -20.23 -21.94
C SER A 84 -23.55 -19.22 -22.58
N GLY A 85 -24.17 -19.57 -23.73
CA GLY A 85 -24.97 -18.66 -24.52
C GLY A 85 -24.16 -17.44 -24.98
N ASN A 86 -24.59 -16.23 -24.58
CA ASN A 86 -23.91 -14.97 -24.88
C ASN A 86 -23.01 -14.46 -23.74
N ASN A 87 -22.67 -15.30 -22.78
CA ASN A 87 -21.78 -14.95 -21.69
C ASN A 87 -20.50 -15.79 -21.74
N ALA A 88 -19.42 -15.18 -21.38
CA ALA A 88 -18.12 -15.82 -21.25
C ALA A 88 -17.54 -15.66 -19.83
N LEU A 89 -16.82 -16.67 -19.41
CA LEU A 89 -15.97 -16.68 -18.23
C LEU A 89 -14.55 -17.04 -18.68
N LEU A 90 -13.67 -16.07 -18.67
CA LEU A 90 -12.22 -16.31 -18.78
C LEU A 90 -11.68 -16.52 -17.38
N ILE A 91 -11.06 -17.65 -17.12
CA ILE A 91 -10.57 -18.00 -15.78
C ILE A 91 -9.21 -18.67 -15.84
N ARG A 92 -8.36 -18.27 -14.91
CA ARG A 92 -7.09 -18.90 -14.60
C ARG A 92 -7.13 -19.39 -13.16
N VAL A 93 -6.67 -20.61 -12.95
CA VAL A 93 -6.56 -21.23 -11.62
C VAL A 93 -5.17 -21.81 -11.48
N ASP A 94 -4.38 -21.25 -10.58
CA ASP A 94 -3.01 -21.69 -10.34
C ASP A 94 -2.89 -22.24 -8.92
N PRO A 95 -2.29 -23.41 -8.70
CA PRO A 95 -1.92 -23.82 -7.35
C PRO A 95 -0.92 -22.83 -6.76
N THR A 96 -0.97 -22.62 -5.46
CA THR A 96 0.06 -21.80 -4.79
C THR A 96 1.41 -22.50 -4.93
N MET A 97 2.47 -21.71 -5.15
CA MET A 97 3.82 -22.29 -5.32
C MET A 97 4.25 -23.07 -4.08
N GLU A 98 3.92 -22.61 -2.89
CA GLU A 98 4.14 -23.33 -1.63
C GLU A 98 3.50 -24.72 -1.67
N ARG A 99 2.26 -24.83 -2.16
CA ARG A 99 1.58 -26.13 -2.31
C ARG A 99 2.24 -27.03 -3.34
N VAL A 100 2.69 -26.44 -4.46
CA VAL A 100 3.42 -27.19 -5.52
C VAL A 100 4.73 -27.73 -4.97
N ASP A 101 5.48 -26.89 -4.25
CA ASP A 101 6.78 -27.25 -3.68
C ASP A 101 6.62 -28.34 -2.61
N ASP A 102 5.68 -28.20 -1.67
CA ASP A 102 5.36 -29.21 -0.65
C ASP A 102 5.09 -30.61 -1.26
N ILE A 103 4.27 -30.63 -2.33
CA ILE A 103 3.90 -31.88 -3.00
C ILE A 103 5.10 -32.44 -3.77
N THR A 104 5.83 -31.58 -4.48
CA THR A 104 7.03 -31.97 -5.23
C THR A 104 8.07 -32.57 -4.28
N ASP A 105 8.35 -31.92 -3.18
CA ASP A 105 9.25 -32.39 -2.12
C ASP A 105 8.81 -33.75 -1.57
N SER A 106 7.52 -33.88 -1.24
CA SER A 106 6.96 -35.13 -0.73
C SER A 106 7.15 -36.29 -1.72
N ILE A 107 6.93 -36.04 -3.03
CA ILE A 107 7.13 -37.05 -4.08
C ILE A 107 8.62 -37.33 -4.26
N TRP A 108 9.47 -36.29 -4.28
CA TRP A 108 10.90 -36.37 -4.47
C TRP A 108 11.55 -37.26 -3.39
N TYR A 109 11.31 -36.94 -2.12
CA TYR A 109 11.86 -37.71 -0.99
C TYR A 109 11.25 -39.12 -0.89
N SER A 110 9.98 -39.30 -1.27
CA SER A 110 9.37 -40.65 -1.29
C SER A 110 10.03 -41.60 -2.30
N ARG A 111 10.67 -41.04 -3.33
CA ARG A 111 11.45 -41.80 -4.32
C ARG A 111 12.89 -42.10 -3.88
N GLY A 112 13.29 -41.61 -2.68
CA GLY A 112 14.61 -41.81 -2.12
C GLY A 112 15.67 -40.84 -2.66
N TYR A 113 15.27 -39.75 -3.31
CA TYR A 113 16.21 -38.72 -3.74
C TYR A 113 16.61 -37.83 -2.56
N GLU A 114 17.85 -37.35 -2.59
CA GLU A 114 18.35 -36.37 -1.60
C GLU A 114 17.91 -34.97 -1.96
N ASN A 115 18.10 -34.02 -1.01
CA ASN A 115 17.75 -32.63 -1.23
C ASN A 115 18.50 -32.06 -2.46
N PRO A 116 17.83 -31.57 -3.51
CA PRO A 116 18.48 -31.07 -4.71
C PRO A 116 19.35 -29.82 -4.47
N TRP A 117 19.25 -29.22 -3.28
CA TRP A 117 19.95 -27.99 -2.87
C TRP A 117 21.11 -28.26 -1.88
N MET A 118 21.45 -29.52 -1.57
CA MET A 118 22.43 -29.86 -0.52
C MET A 118 23.91 -29.84 -0.98
N ASP A 119 24.22 -29.67 -2.25
CA ASP A 119 25.60 -29.75 -2.74
C ASP A 119 26.38 -28.42 -2.68
N GLU A 120 25.80 -27.33 -2.25
CA GLU A 120 26.53 -26.09 -1.95
C GLU A 120 26.61 -25.81 -0.44
N TYR A 121 27.36 -26.61 0.28
CA TYR A 121 28.04 -26.09 1.48
C TYR A 121 29.08 -25.08 0.97
N VAL A 122 28.73 -23.82 0.93
CA VAL A 122 29.71 -22.74 0.87
C VAL A 122 30.60 -22.91 2.10
N ASP A 123 31.84 -23.28 1.88
CA ASP A 123 32.84 -23.41 2.94
C ASP A 123 32.92 -22.04 3.67
N GLU A 124 32.48 -22.00 4.92
CA GLU A 124 32.52 -20.76 5.75
C GLU A 124 33.91 -20.12 5.80
N SER A 125 34.96 -20.87 5.41
CA SER A 125 36.32 -20.36 5.32
C SER A 125 36.53 -19.31 4.21
N MET A 126 35.62 -19.18 3.24
CA MET A 126 35.67 -18.12 2.23
C MET A 126 35.30 -16.72 2.75
N TYR A 127 34.69 -16.63 3.93
CA TYR A 127 34.31 -15.32 4.54
C TYR A 127 35.44 -14.67 5.34
N ASP A 128 36.57 -15.34 5.54
CA ASP A 128 37.73 -14.82 6.28
C ASP A 128 38.77 -14.14 5.36
N ASP A 129 38.50 -13.94 4.07
CA ASP A 129 39.39 -13.21 3.18
C ASP A 129 39.06 -11.69 3.27
N PRO A 130 39.93 -10.87 3.90
CA PRO A 130 39.72 -9.43 4.07
C PRO A 130 39.80 -8.62 2.76
N ASP A 131 40.20 -9.25 1.64
CA ASP A 131 40.29 -8.62 0.31
C ASP A 131 39.13 -8.99 -0.63
N TYR A 132 38.06 -9.64 -0.10
CA TYR A 132 36.89 -10.01 -0.92
C TYR A 132 35.91 -8.83 -1.02
N ASP A 133 36.08 -8.03 -2.05
CA ASP A 133 35.22 -6.91 -2.47
C ASP A 133 34.02 -7.42 -3.31
N GLY A 134 33.42 -8.51 -2.88
CA GLY A 134 32.25 -9.10 -3.55
C GLY A 134 30.99 -8.33 -3.22
N ASP A 135 30.31 -7.78 -4.21
CA ASP A 135 28.94 -7.30 -4.12
C ASP A 135 28.07 -8.37 -3.44
N TYR A 136 27.67 -8.11 -2.20
CA TYR A 136 26.82 -8.99 -1.41
C TYR A 136 25.39 -8.93 -1.97
N ASP A 137 25.10 -9.66 -3.01
CA ASP A 137 23.75 -10.05 -3.38
C ASP A 137 23.23 -10.99 -2.29
N GLY A 138 22.44 -10.47 -1.36
CA GLY A 138 21.93 -11.08 -0.14
C GLY A 138 21.71 -12.61 -0.13
N PRO A 139 21.32 -13.22 0.99
CA PRO A 139 21.32 -14.68 1.15
C PRO A 139 20.46 -15.36 0.09
N GLY A 140 21.17 -15.96 -0.90
CA GLY A 140 20.66 -17.07 -1.66
C GLY A 140 19.51 -16.79 -2.63
N LYS A 141 19.77 -16.15 -3.77
CA LYS A 141 19.20 -16.71 -5.00
C LYS A 141 19.87 -18.05 -5.17
N LEU A 142 19.15 -19.12 -4.83
CA LEU A 142 19.50 -20.47 -5.27
C LEU A 142 19.62 -20.41 -6.79
N LEU A 143 20.84 -20.33 -7.29
CA LEU A 143 21.09 -20.27 -8.73
C LEU A 143 20.71 -21.64 -9.30
N TYR A 144 19.67 -21.67 -10.12
CA TYR A 144 19.30 -22.84 -10.88
C TYR A 144 20.46 -23.18 -11.83
N ASP A 145 21.10 -24.35 -11.63
CA ASP A 145 22.05 -24.90 -12.58
C ASP A 145 21.32 -25.86 -13.52
N GLU A 146 21.05 -25.42 -14.74
CA GLU A 146 20.42 -26.24 -15.78
C GLU A 146 21.26 -27.46 -16.18
N ASN A 147 22.54 -27.49 -15.81
CA ASN A 147 23.47 -28.61 -16.09
C ASN A 147 23.47 -29.65 -14.96
N ASP A 148 22.89 -29.35 -13.77
CA ASP A 148 22.73 -30.34 -12.71
C ASP A 148 21.53 -31.27 -13.01
N PRO A 149 21.78 -32.58 -13.27
CA PRO A 149 20.71 -33.52 -13.58
C PRO A 149 19.67 -33.65 -12.46
N ASN A 150 20.05 -33.44 -11.19
CA ASN A 150 19.14 -33.56 -10.06
C ASN A 150 18.22 -32.36 -10.01
N GLN A 151 18.74 -31.16 -10.16
CA GLN A 151 17.93 -29.95 -10.22
C GLN A 151 16.99 -29.98 -11.42
N LYS A 152 17.48 -30.36 -12.60
CA LYS A 152 16.64 -30.50 -13.79
C LYS A 152 15.50 -31.50 -13.57
N ASN A 153 15.77 -32.69 -13.05
CA ASN A 153 14.74 -33.70 -12.78
C ASN A 153 13.73 -33.24 -11.71
N TYR A 154 14.16 -32.46 -10.72
CA TYR A 154 13.29 -31.87 -9.73
C TYR A 154 12.33 -30.85 -10.37
N PHE A 155 12.82 -29.96 -11.22
CA PHE A 155 11.98 -28.99 -11.91
C PHE A 155 11.02 -29.63 -12.90
N GLU A 156 11.42 -30.65 -13.63
CA GLU A 156 10.52 -31.43 -14.50
C GLU A 156 9.39 -32.11 -13.69
N LEU A 157 9.69 -32.61 -12.50
CA LEU A 157 8.67 -33.13 -11.58
C LEU A 157 7.75 -32.02 -11.08
N ARG A 158 8.31 -30.86 -10.70
CA ARG A 158 7.56 -29.69 -10.24
C ARG A 158 6.60 -29.19 -11.29
N ASP A 159 7.02 -29.07 -12.53
CA ASP A 159 6.16 -28.68 -13.66
C ASP A 159 5.02 -29.69 -13.90
N SER A 160 5.32 -30.97 -13.75
CA SER A 160 4.33 -32.03 -13.84
C SER A 160 3.30 -31.95 -12.71
N VAL A 161 3.73 -31.67 -11.48
CA VAL A 161 2.86 -31.45 -10.31
C VAL A 161 2.00 -30.22 -10.55
N LEU A 162 2.60 -29.11 -10.99
CA LEU A 162 1.89 -27.87 -11.31
C LEU A 162 0.76 -28.12 -12.29
N ALA A 163 1.03 -28.75 -13.42
CA ALA A 163 0.03 -29.03 -14.47
C ALA A 163 -1.13 -29.91 -13.96
N VAL A 164 -0.84 -30.94 -13.17
CA VAL A 164 -1.87 -31.83 -12.58
C VAL A 164 -2.77 -31.07 -11.62
N TYR A 165 -2.17 -30.25 -10.74
CA TYR A 165 -2.94 -29.50 -9.73
C TYR A 165 -3.68 -28.30 -10.32
N GLN A 166 -3.15 -27.62 -11.33
CA GLN A 166 -3.92 -26.62 -12.09
C GLN A 166 -5.22 -27.21 -12.63
N LYS A 167 -5.13 -28.36 -13.29
CA LYS A 167 -6.32 -29.06 -13.80
C LYS A 167 -7.26 -29.50 -12.69
N THR A 168 -6.75 -29.99 -11.58
CA THR A 168 -7.53 -30.44 -10.44
C THR A 168 -8.31 -29.31 -9.81
N TYR A 169 -7.65 -28.20 -9.51
CA TYR A 169 -8.29 -27.03 -8.91
C TYR A 169 -9.25 -26.31 -9.89
N PHE A 170 -8.88 -26.24 -11.18
CA PHE A 170 -9.81 -25.76 -12.21
C PHE A 170 -11.12 -26.56 -12.20
N ASN A 171 -11.05 -27.89 -12.19
CA ASN A 171 -12.24 -28.74 -12.14
C ASN A 171 -13.04 -28.52 -10.86
N GLN A 172 -12.37 -28.40 -9.71
CA GLN A 172 -13.02 -28.11 -8.43
C GLN A 172 -13.78 -26.77 -8.47
N VAL A 173 -13.15 -25.71 -8.96
CA VAL A 173 -13.79 -24.39 -9.11
C VAL A 173 -14.99 -24.46 -10.05
N CYS A 174 -14.86 -25.14 -11.18
CA CYS A 174 -15.96 -25.32 -12.12
C CYS A 174 -17.10 -26.16 -11.54
N GLU A 175 -16.80 -27.18 -10.76
CA GLU A 175 -17.83 -27.97 -10.05
C GLU A 175 -18.65 -27.10 -9.10
N GLU A 176 -17.98 -26.23 -8.32
CA GLU A 176 -18.65 -25.28 -7.44
C GLU A 176 -19.53 -24.30 -8.22
N LEU A 177 -19.04 -23.76 -9.35
CA LEU A 177 -19.78 -22.78 -10.14
C LEU A 177 -20.96 -23.37 -10.92
N PHE A 178 -20.77 -24.52 -11.56
CA PHE A 178 -21.72 -25.05 -12.53
C PHE A 178 -22.61 -26.18 -11.97
N ILE A 179 -22.10 -27.00 -11.04
CA ILE A 179 -22.85 -28.11 -10.44
C ILE A 179 -23.49 -27.69 -9.13
N ASN A 180 -22.65 -27.22 -8.17
CA ASN A 180 -23.12 -26.78 -6.87
C ASN A 180 -23.80 -25.41 -6.91
N LYS A 181 -23.68 -24.69 -8.04
CA LYS A 181 -24.28 -23.37 -8.27
C LYS A 181 -23.93 -22.38 -7.15
N TYR A 182 -22.65 -22.39 -6.74
CA TYR A 182 -22.19 -21.44 -5.75
C TYR A 182 -22.50 -20.00 -6.19
N ASN A 183 -23.14 -19.26 -5.32
CA ASN A 183 -23.54 -17.88 -5.60
C ASN A 183 -23.15 -16.99 -4.42
N LEU A 184 -22.11 -16.16 -4.62
CA LEU A 184 -21.64 -15.21 -3.63
C LEU A 184 -22.75 -14.30 -3.10
N LEU A 185 -23.74 -13.94 -3.93
CA LEU A 185 -24.89 -13.12 -3.52
C LEU A 185 -25.75 -13.78 -2.46
N GLN A 186 -25.79 -15.11 -2.41
CA GLN A 186 -26.54 -15.86 -1.40
C GLN A 186 -25.73 -16.06 -0.12
N HIS A 187 -24.40 -16.06 -0.21
CA HIS A 187 -23.50 -16.34 0.90
C HIS A 187 -22.98 -15.07 1.59
N ASP A 188 -22.87 -13.94 0.88
CA ASP A 188 -22.51 -12.66 1.47
C ASP A 188 -23.58 -11.58 1.22
N LEU A 189 -24.39 -11.33 2.26
CA LEU A 189 -25.44 -10.33 2.20
C LEU A 189 -24.89 -8.91 1.99
N ARG A 190 -23.68 -8.64 2.44
CA ARG A 190 -23.02 -7.31 2.29
C ARG A 190 -22.76 -7.03 0.82
N PHE A 191 -22.21 -8.00 0.11
CA PHE A 191 -22.01 -7.90 -1.33
C PHE A 191 -23.34 -7.80 -2.08
N SER A 192 -24.36 -8.59 -1.69
CA SER A 192 -25.67 -8.57 -2.32
C SER A 192 -26.44 -7.25 -2.11
N GLU A 193 -26.15 -6.52 -1.03
CA GLU A 193 -26.65 -5.17 -0.83
C GLU A 193 -25.95 -4.17 -1.73
N GLN A 194 -24.62 -4.25 -1.83
CA GLN A 194 -23.81 -3.34 -2.61
C GLN A 194 -24.13 -3.37 -4.10
N ILE A 195 -24.33 -4.54 -4.70
CA ILE A 195 -24.65 -4.65 -6.14
C ILE A 195 -25.98 -4.01 -6.53
N LYS A 196 -26.80 -3.59 -5.57
CA LYS A 196 -28.04 -2.83 -5.83
C LYS A 196 -27.78 -1.34 -6.00
N HIS A 197 -26.56 -0.85 -5.71
CA HIS A 197 -26.20 0.54 -5.91
C HIS A 197 -26.09 0.85 -7.41
N GLU A 198 -26.56 2.02 -7.79
CA GLU A 198 -26.44 2.55 -9.16
C GLU A 198 -25.06 3.23 -9.31
N SER A 199 -24.00 2.42 -9.30
CA SER A 199 -22.62 2.86 -9.49
C SER A 199 -22.03 2.29 -10.78
N GLU A 200 -21.09 2.98 -11.39
CA GLU A 200 -20.41 2.52 -12.60
C GLU A 200 -19.41 1.39 -12.32
N GLY A 201 -18.93 1.31 -11.08
CA GLY A 201 -18.03 0.24 -10.64
C GLY A 201 -18.29 -0.16 -9.20
N ILE A 202 -18.14 -1.45 -8.93
CA ILE A 202 -18.24 -2.02 -7.59
C ILE A 202 -16.95 -2.76 -7.27
N PHE A 203 -16.46 -2.53 -6.07
CA PHE A 203 -15.28 -3.18 -5.52
C PHE A 203 -15.66 -3.91 -4.23
N TYR A 204 -15.28 -5.18 -4.13
CA TYR A 204 -15.45 -6.01 -2.94
C TYR A 204 -14.14 -6.71 -2.63
N LEU A 205 -13.63 -6.55 -1.42
CA LEU A 205 -12.44 -7.23 -0.93
C LEU A 205 -12.73 -7.85 0.43
N ASP A 206 -12.67 -9.17 0.50
CA ASP A 206 -12.61 -9.88 1.78
C ASP A 206 -11.19 -9.79 2.35
N ASN A 207 -11.04 -8.91 3.36
CA ASN A 207 -9.76 -8.63 3.98
C ASN A 207 -9.42 -9.62 5.12
N SER A 208 -10.31 -10.55 5.43
CA SER A 208 -10.07 -11.55 6.50
C SER A 208 -8.87 -12.46 6.22
N ARG A 209 -8.50 -12.60 4.94
CA ARG A 209 -7.34 -13.39 4.49
C ARG A 209 -6.13 -12.58 4.04
N SER A 210 -6.20 -11.27 4.05
CA SER A 210 -5.10 -10.43 3.52
C SER A 210 -3.79 -10.58 4.30
N LEU A 211 -3.86 -10.89 5.59
CA LEU A 211 -2.67 -11.19 6.39
C LEU A 211 -2.02 -12.53 6.04
N GLN A 212 -2.79 -13.50 5.52
CA GLN A 212 -2.23 -14.80 5.10
C GLN A 212 -1.24 -14.68 3.94
N LYS A 213 -1.26 -13.56 3.22
CA LYS A 213 -0.56 -13.35 1.95
C LYS A 213 0.54 -12.31 1.99
N ALA A 214 0.70 -11.65 3.13
CA ALA A 214 1.79 -10.70 3.27
C ALA A 214 3.12 -11.48 3.28
N GLN A 215 3.78 -11.55 2.14
CA GLN A 215 5.11 -12.19 1.97
C GLN A 215 6.09 -11.77 3.06
N ASN A 216 5.96 -10.54 3.55
CA ASN A 216 6.76 -10.01 4.65
C ASN A 216 6.42 -10.62 6.03
N LEU A 217 5.36 -11.42 6.14
CA LEU A 217 4.96 -12.08 7.39
C LEU A 217 5.32 -13.56 7.45
N TRP A 218 5.91 -14.15 6.39
CA TRP A 218 6.37 -15.55 6.40
C TRP A 218 7.29 -15.81 7.61
N TYR A 219 8.13 -14.83 7.91
CA TYR A 219 9.03 -14.85 9.07
C TYR A 219 8.25 -15.00 10.39
N ILE A 220 7.16 -14.25 10.59
CA ILE A 220 6.30 -14.34 11.77
C ILE A 220 5.55 -15.68 11.76
N GLN A 221 5.06 -16.11 10.61
CA GLN A 221 4.37 -17.39 10.46
C GLN A 221 5.28 -18.57 10.84
N THR A 222 6.53 -18.53 10.39
CA THR A 222 7.50 -19.61 10.65
C THR A 222 8.00 -19.61 12.08
N MET A 223 8.35 -18.43 12.61
CA MET A 223 8.90 -18.33 13.97
C MET A 223 7.83 -18.35 15.08
N PHE A 224 6.62 -17.87 14.78
CA PHE A 224 5.54 -17.69 15.74
C PHE A 224 4.18 -18.10 15.12
N PRO A 225 3.97 -19.40 14.80
CA PRO A 225 2.77 -19.85 14.09
C PRO A 225 1.47 -19.60 14.86
N THR A 226 1.50 -19.69 16.20
CA THR A 226 0.33 -19.41 17.05
C THR A 226 -0.02 -17.92 17.01
N LEU A 227 0.98 -17.06 17.16
CA LEU A 227 0.83 -15.61 17.04
C LEU A 227 0.23 -15.21 15.69
N TYR A 228 0.73 -15.81 14.60
CA TYR A 228 0.22 -15.56 13.27
C TYR A 228 -1.26 -15.96 13.13
N LYS A 229 -1.62 -17.15 13.61
CA LYS A 229 -3.00 -17.64 13.61
C LYS A 229 -3.93 -16.70 14.40
N ASP A 230 -3.55 -16.32 15.61
CA ASP A 230 -4.36 -15.49 16.49
C ASP A 230 -4.55 -14.08 15.92
N ILE A 231 -3.51 -13.49 15.29
CA ILE A 231 -3.63 -12.22 14.56
C ILE A 231 -4.58 -12.36 13.38
N ARG A 232 -4.47 -13.43 12.60
CA ARG A 232 -5.38 -13.71 11.48
C ARG A 232 -6.85 -13.76 11.93
N ASP A 233 -7.11 -14.44 13.05
CA ASP A 233 -8.46 -14.63 13.55
C ASP A 233 -9.13 -13.29 13.97
N ILE A 234 -8.34 -12.29 14.41
CA ILE A 234 -8.81 -10.93 14.68
C ILE A 234 -9.37 -10.24 13.42
N TYR A 235 -8.79 -10.53 12.24
CA TYR A 235 -9.22 -9.93 10.98
C TYR A 235 -10.39 -10.65 10.31
N THR A 236 -10.86 -11.74 10.91
CA THR A 236 -12.02 -12.51 10.40
C THR A 236 -13.26 -11.61 10.32
N GLY A 237 -13.93 -11.63 9.18
CA GLY A 237 -15.14 -10.85 8.91
C GLY A 237 -14.90 -9.40 8.50
N ASN A 238 -13.65 -8.98 8.33
CA ASN A 238 -13.35 -7.65 7.77
C ASN A 238 -13.47 -7.66 6.26
N VAL A 239 -14.29 -6.77 5.72
CA VAL A 239 -14.43 -6.56 4.28
C VAL A 239 -14.34 -5.09 3.94
N ILE A 240 -13.83 -4.81 2.75
CA ILE A 240 -13.83 -3.47 2.16
C ILE A 240 -14.76 -3.50 0.96
N LEU A 241 -15.72 -2.61 0.95
CA LEU A 241 -16.68 -2.40 -0.11
C LEU A 241 -16.40 -1.04 -0.74
N GLY A 242 -16.56 -0.92 -2.05
CA GLY A 242 -16.35 0.36 -2.71
C GLY A 242 -17.28 0.52 -3.90
N ASP A 243 -17.78 1.73 -4.09
CA ASP A 243 -18.57 2.15 -5.24
C ASP A 243 -17.82 3.26 -5.97
N LEU A 244 -17.73 3.14 -7.29
CA LEU A 244 -17.17 4.13 -8.18
C LEU A 244 -18.29 4.88 -8.89
N PHE A 245 -18.27 6.21 -8.82
CA PHE A 245 -19.18 7.10 -9.52
C PHE A 245 -18.41 8.02 -10.47
N LEU A 246 -18.79 8.03 -11.72
CA LEU A 246 -18.20 8.85 -12.77
C LEU A 246 -19.11 10.06 -13.06
N MET A 247 -18.84 11.17 -12.37
CA MET A 247 -19.61 12.42 -12.54
C MET A 247 -18.95 13.31 -13.59
N GLU A 248 -19.67 14.30 -14.12
CA GLU A 248 -19.20 15.16 -15.21
C GLU A 248 -17.79 15.78 -14.98
N LYS A 249 -17.47 16.13 -13.75
CA LYS A 249 -16.20 16.79 -13.36
C LYS A 249 -15.47 16.12 -12.21
N THR A 250 -16.00 15.03 -11.71
CA THR A 250 -15.43 14.34 -10.56
C THR A 250 -15.50 12.83 -10.74
N ILE A 251 -14.53 12.15 -10.18
CA ILE A 251 -14.56 10.71 -9.96
C ILE A 251 -14.65 10.52 -8.45
N GLU A 252 -15.68 9.83 -8.01
CA GLU A 252 -15.91 9.60 -6.59
C GLU A 252 -15.77 8.10 -6.25
N PHE A 253 -15.00 7.80 -5.21
CA PHE A 253 -14.96 6.48 -4.59
C PHE A 253 -15.61 6.56 -3.22
N HIS A 254 -16.69 5.82 -3.02
CA HIS A 254 -17.32 5.64 -1.74
C HIS A 254 -16.89 4.29 -1.18
N ILE A 255 -16.06 4.29 -0.15
CA ILE A 255 -15.45 3.10 0.43
C ILE A 255 -16.05 2.86 1.81
N GLU A 256 -16.46 1.64 2.07
CA GLU A 256 -16.97 1.20 3.36
C GLU A 256 -16.08 0.06 3.88
N ALA A 257 -15.33 0.31 4.95
CA ALA A 257 -14.61 -0.72 5.68
C ALA A 257 -15.55 -1.27 6.77
N ARG A 258 -16.00 -2.51 6.60
CA ARG A 258 -16.79 -3.24 7.61
C ARG A 258 -15.87 -4.11 8.44
N TYR A 259 -16.16 -4.17 9.71
CA TYR A 259 -15.31 -4.81 10.70
C TYR A 259 -15.94 -6.08 11.25
N GLY A 260 -15.10 -7.07 11.57
CA GLY A 260 -15.46 -8.12 12.49
C GLY A 260 -15.67 -7.57 13.91
N GLU A 261 -16.32 -8.34 14.75
CA GLU A 261 -16.77 -7.90 16.09
C GLU A 261 -15.63 -7.34 16.96
N GLN A 262 -14.45 -7.98 16.93
CA GLN A 262 -13.30 -7.56 17.75
C GLN A 262 -12.73 -6.24 17.25
N LEU A 263 -12.37 -6.15 15.96
CA LEU A 263 -11.76 -4.94 15.40
C LEU A 263 -12.69 -3.74 15.38
N GLY A 264 -13.99 -3.96 15.17
CA GLY A 264 -14.97 -2.87 15.17
C GLY A 264 -14.99 -2.10 16.47
N SER A 265 -14.99 -2.81 17.61
CA SER A 265 -14.93 -2.19 18.94
C SER A 265 -13.63 -1.43 19.17
N ILE A 266 -12.50 -2.00 18.72
CA ILE A 266 -11.17 -1.38 18.83
C ILE A 266 -11.14 -0.07 18.02
N TYR A 267 -11.49 -0.13 16.73
CA TYR A 267 -11.45 1.04 15.86
C TYR A 267 -12.43 2.14 16.28
N GLN A 268 -13.61 1.77 16.77
CA GLN A 268 -14.55 2.76 17.29
C GLN A 268 -13.93 3.57 18.42
N ARG A 269 -13.32 2.91 19.41
CA ARG A 269 -12.70 3.57 20.57
C ARG A 269 -11.47 4.38 20.18
N MET A 270 -10.62 3.83 19.32
CA MET A 270 -9.43 4.52 18.82
C MET A 270 -9.79 5.80 18.06
N ASN A 271 -10.85 5.77 17.27
CA ASN A 271 -11.26 6.89 16.41
C ASN A 271 -12.27 7.84 17.10
N ASP A 272 -12.71 7.56 18.33
CA ASP A 272 -13.56 8.45 19.12
C ASP A 272 -12.73 9.48 19.88
N SER A 273 -12.10 10.39 19.16
CA SER A 273 -11.26 11.44 19.70
C SER A 273 -11.78 12.82 19.31
N LYS A 274 -11.54 13.80 20.16
CA LYS A 274 -11.99 15.17 19.92
C LYS A 274 -10.97 15.92 19.09
N PHE A 275 -11.39 16.40 17.93
CA PHE A 275 -10.55 17.16 17.00
C PHE A 275 -10.06 18.48 17.62
N ASP A 276 -8.75 18.72 17.61
CA ASP A 276 -8.16 19.98 18.05
C ASP A 276 -8.18 21.02 16.92
N LYS A 277 -9.00 22.05 17.09
CA LYS A 277 -9.17 23.12 16.11
C LYS A 277 -7.91 23.98 15.90
N ASN A 278 -6.96 23.95 16.84
CA ASN A 278 -5.75 24.74 16.75
C ASN A 278 -4.85 24.28 15.60
N ILE A 279 -4.93 22.99 15.20
CA ILE A 279 -4.22 22.44 14.05
C ILE A 279 -4.45 23.29 12.79
N LEU A 280 -5.71 23.68 12.55
CA LEU A 280 -6.11 24.39 11.33
C LEU A 280 -5.45 25.77 11.17
N LYS A 281 -4.90 26.32 12.25
CA LYS A 281 -4.18 27.59 12.21
C LYS A 281 -2.82 27.48 11.52
N TYR A 282 -2.28 26.25 11.47
CA TYR A 282 -0.95 25.96 10.91
C TYR A 282 -1.01 25.31 9.53
N ILE A 283 -2.18 25.22 8.94
CA ILE A 283 -2.39 24.79 7.56
C ILE A 283 -2.68 26.04 6.73
N HIS A 284 -1.81 26.37 5.81
CA HIS A 284 -1.99 27.52 4.92
C HIS A 284 -3.01 27.23 3.84
N GLU A 285 -3.81 28.22 3.40
CA GLU A 285 -4.85 28.03 2.36
C GLU A 285 -4.27 27.56 1.02
N GLN A 286 -3.04 27.95 0.72
CA GLN A 286 -2.35 27.62 -0.53
C GLN A 286 -1.50 26.34 -0.45
N ASN A 287 -1.57 25.58 0.66
CA ASN A 287 -0.86 24.32 0.71
C ASN A 287 -1.32 23.37 -0.39
N THR A 288 -0.38 22.78 -1.09
CA THR A 288 -0.67 21.87 -2.19
C THR A 288 -1.15 20.51 -1.69
N ALA A 289 -0.68 20.08 -0.52
CA ALA A 289 -1.22 18.90 0.14
C ALA A 289 -1.26 19.09 1.65
N TYR A 290 -2.28 18.53 2.30
CA TYR A 290 -2.35 18.44 3.75
C TYR A 290 -3.30 17.32 4.19
N PHE A 291 -3.06 16.82 5.39
CA PHE A 291 -3.96 15.90 6.06
C PHE A 291 -4.15 16.29 7.53
N THR A 292 -5.27 15.88 8.08
CA THR A 292 -5.51 15.87 9.53
C THR A 292 -5.93 14.48 9.94
N TYR A 293 -5.38 14.01 11.04
CA TYR A 293 -5.69 12.70 11.60
C TYR A 293 -5.98 12.83 13.09
N ASN A 294 -6.92 12.04 13.58
CA ASN A 294 -7.42 12.18 14.93
C ASN A 294 -7.66 10.81 15.54
N VAL A 295 -6.85 10.46 16.54
CA VAL A 295 -6.89 9.14 17.18
C VAL A 295 -6.80 9.28 18.69
N ASN A 296 -7.56 8.49 19.42
CA ASN A 296 -7.43 8.39 20.86
C ASN A 296 -6.28 7.45 21.20
N MET A 297 -5.10 8.02 21.44
CA MET A 297 -3.87 7.24 21.66
C MET A 297 -3.92 6.37 22.92
N ARG A 298 -4.63 6.82 23.96
CA ARG A 298 -4.83 6.02 25.16
C ARG A 298 -5.65 4.76 24.85
N GLU A 299 -6.78 4.94 24.19
CA GLU A 299 -7.61 3.80 23.77
C GLU A 299 -6.87 2.90 22.78
N ALA A 300 -6.13 3.48 21.82
CA ALA A 300 -5.30 2.72 20.89
C ALA A 300 -4.31 1.81 21.63
N TYR A 301 -3.58 2.37 22.59
CA TYR A 301 -2.64 1.61 23.42
C TYR A 301 -3.36 0.54 24.26
N GLU A 302 -4.43 0.91 24.97
CA GLU A 302 -5.16 -0.02 25.84
C GLU A 302 -5.80 -1.18 25.06
N GLN A 303 -6.33 -0.91 23.87
CA GLN A 303 -6.89 -1.96 23.03
C GLN A 303 -5.79 -2.85 22.42
N ALA A 304 -4.71 -2.25 21.93
CA ALA A 304 -3.56 -3.01 21.45
C ALA A 304 -2.98 -3.92 22.55
N TYR A 305 -2.83 -3.39 23.76
CA TYR A 305 -2.35 -4.17 24.90
C TYR A 305 -3.29 -5.34 25.24
N LYS A 306 -4.61 -5.12 25.29
CA LYS A 306 -5.61 -6.16 25.56
C LYS A 306 -5.64 -7.27 24.51
N VAL A 307 -5.29 -6.96 23.27
CA VAL A 307 -5.27 -7.92 22.16
C VAL A 307 -3.92 -8.64 22.08
N ILE A 308 -2.83 -7.88 22.15
CA ILE A 308 -1.48 -8.42 21.93
C ILE A 308 -1.02 -9.30 23.10
N ILE A 309 -1.30 -8.91 24.34
CA ILE A 309 -0.82 -9.65 25.52
C ILE A 309 -1.34 -11.11 25.56
N PRO A 310 -2.65 -11.38 25.41
CA PRO A 310 -3.13 -12.76 25.37
C PRO A 310 -2.51 -13.58 24.23
N ILE A 311 -2.34 -12.98 23.06
CA ILE A 311 -1.74 -13.64 21.89
C ILE A 311 -0.30 -14.03 22.17
N LEU A 312 0.51 -13.08 22.65
CA LEU A 312 1.91 -13.35 23.02
C LEU A 312 2.04 -14.36 24.15
N SER A 313 1.08 -14.38 25.10
CA SER A 313 1.08 -15.33 26.20
C SER A 313 0.81 -16.78 25.77
N ASN A 314 0.22 -16.98 24.60
CA ASN A 314 -0.02 -18.31 24.03
C ASN A 314 1.24 -18.91 23.37
N GLU A 315 2.23 -18.06 23.06
CA GLU A 315 3.49 -18.51 22.45
C GLU A 315 4.41 -19.17 23.47
N LYS A 316 5.00 -20.31 23.09
CA LYS A 316 5.89 -21.09 23.97
C LYS A 316 7.37 -20.71 23.83
N SER A 317 7.67 -19.66 23.10
CA SER A 317 9.04 -19.19 22.89
C SER A 317 9.57 -18.46 24.14
N VAL A 318 10.78 -18.84 24.59
CA VAL A 318 11.47 -18.15 25.71
C VAL A 318 11.70 -16.67 25.39
N GLN A 319 12.04 -16.36 24.14
CA GLN A 319 12.25 -14.97 23.69
C GLN A 319 10.96 -14.15 23.78
N VAL A 320 9.82 -14.74 23.39
CA VAL A 320 8.52 -14.07 23.49
C VAL A 320 8.15 -13.86 24.96
N ALA A 321 8.33 -14.85 25.82
CA ALA A 321 8.06 -14.73 27.25
C ALA A 321 8.91 -13.63 27.90
N TYR A 322 10.20 -13.50 27.51
CA TYR A 322 11.07 -12.43 28.00
C TYR A 322 10.59 -11.05 27.51
N ASN A 323 10.27 -10.91 26.23
CA ASN A 323 9.76 -9.65 25.69
C ASN A 323 8.40 -9.27 26.30
N LEU A 324 7.54 -10.26 26.56
CA LEU A 324 6.27 -10.05 27.25
C LEU A 324 6.49 -9.52 28.67
N LEU A 325 7.40 -10.14 29.43
CA LEU A 325 7.76 -9.65 30.74
C LEU A 325 8.25 -8.20 30.72
N LEU A 326 9.13 -7.86 29.76
CA LEU A 326 9.60 -6.48 29.61
C LEU A 326 8.44 -5.53 29.28
N LEU A 327 7.54 -5.91 28.40
CA LEU A 327 6.36 -5.12 28.04
C LEU A 327 5.42 -4.90 29.24
N GLU A 328 5.18 -5.93 30.04
CA GLU A 328 4.39 -5.83 31.25
C GLU A 328 5.05 -4.94 32.30
N LEU A 329 6.36 -5.10 32.54
CA LEU A 329 7.10 -4.21 33.43
C LEU A 329 7.10 -2.75 32.95
N MET A 330 7.31 -2.51 31.66
CA MET A 330 7.18 -1.18 31.08
C MET A 330 5.77 -0.61 31.31
N ASN A 331 4.75 -1.42 31.13
CA ASN A 331 3.36 -1.01 31.35
C ASN A 331 3.06 -0.60 32.79
N GLU A 332 3.76 -1.19 33.78
CA GLU A 332 3.63 -0.80 35.20
C GLU A 332 4.44 0.44 35.56
N PHE A 333 5.66 0.60 34.99
CA PHE A 333 6.56 1.67 35.38
C PHE A 333 6.43 2.96 34.58
N VAL A 334 5.88 2.90 33.35
CA VAL A 334 5.70 4.10 32.51
C VAL A 334 4.50 4.91 32.99
N ASN A 335 4.71 6.20 33.21
CA ASN A 335 3.62 7.12 33.49
C ASN A 335 2.78 7.36 32.23
N LYS A 336 1.74 6.55 32.06
CA LYS A 336 0.84 6.58 30.91
C LYS A 336 0.12 7.92 30.76
N ASP A 337 -0.25 8.56 31.87
CA ASP A 337 -0.89 9.86 31.83
C ASP A 337 0.04 10.93 31.28
N ALA A 338 1.31 10.91 31.66
CA ALA A 338 2.32 11.79 31.08
C ALA A 338 2.52 11.50 29.59
N LEU A 339 2.60 10.23 29.20
CA LEU A 339 2.78 9.81 27.80
C LEU A 339 1.62 10.29 26.92
N PHE A 340 0.38 9.95 27.29
CA PHE A 340 -0.80 10.29 26.49
C PHE A 340 -1.21 11.76 26.54
N SER A 341 -0.78 12.51 27.57
CA SER A 341 -0.94 13.96 27.56
C SER A 341 0.15 14.69 26.79
N THR A 342 1.30 14.04 26.53
CA THR A 342 2.33 14.57 25.62
C THR A 342 1.85 14.50 24.16
N TYR A 343 1.15 13.42 23.77
CA TYR A 343 0.49 13.30 22.49
C TYR A 343 -1.00 13.08 22.67
N LYS A 344 -1.78 14.12 22.46
CA LYS A 344 -3.23 14.14 22.75
C LYS A 344 -4.09 13.45 21.69
N GLY A 345 -3.53 13.15 20.51
CA GLY A 345 -4.18 12.34 19.48
C GLY A 345 -4.59 13.06 18.20
N SER A 346 -4.63 14.39 18.16
CA SER A 346 -4.79 15.11 16.89
C SER A 346 -3.44 15.43 16.28
N MET A 347 -3.29 15.12 15.00
CA MET A 347 -2.10 15.44 14.22
C MET A 347 -2.46 15.99 12.85
N PHE A 348 -1.52 16.68 12.25
CA PHE A 348 -1.63 17.17 10.88
C PHE A 348 -0.27 17.11 10.18
N GLY A 349 -0.33 17.04 8.87
CA GLY A 349 0.83 17.23 8.01
C GLY A 349 0.46 18.13 6.84
N THR A 350 1.43 18.91 6.36
CA THR A 350 1.28 19.74 5.18
C THR A 350 2.50 19.61 4.28
N PHE A 351 2.26 19.75 2.99
CA PHE A 351 3.29 19.96 2.00
C PHE A 351 3.06 21.33 1.34
N ASN A 352 4.09 22.17 1.39
CA ASN A 352 4.02 23.57 0.97
C ASN A 352 4.76 23.81 -0.37
N GLY A 353 4.92 22.76 -1.18
CA GLY A 353 5.70 22.81 -2.40
C GLY A 353 7.20 22.71 -2.14
N VAL A 354 7.98 23.20 -3.10
CA VAL A 354 9.44 23.17 -3.07
C VAL A 354 9.97 24.59 -3.02
N LYS A 355 10.94 24.87 -2.17
CA LYS A 355 11.61 26.17 -2.06
C LYS A 355 13.13 25.97 -2.15
N LYS A 356 13.81 26.97 -2.70
CA LYS A 356 15.26 27.03 -2.61
C LYS A 356 15.68 27.38 -1.20
N ILE A 357 16.54 26.57 -0.64
CA ILE A 357 17.16 26.82 0.67
C ILE A 357 18.67 26.97 0.52
N GLN A 358 19.25 27.80 1.37
CA GLN A 358 20.71 27.91 1.47
C GLN A 358 21.23 26.71 2.25
N THR A 359 22.13 25.97 1.65
CA THR A 359 22.81 24.81 2.24
C THR A 359 24.31 24.99 2.16
N LYS A 360 25.03 24.09 2.79
CA LYS A 360 26.48 23.99 2.67
C LYS A 360 26.81 22.65 2.03
N LYS A 361 27.57 22.67 0.97
CA LYS A 361 28.11 21.48 0.31
C LYS A 361 29.61 21.37 0.57
N ILE A 362 30.08 20.16 0.71
CA ILE A 362 31.52 19.87 0.70
C ILE A 362 31.89 19.61 -0.76
N GLU A 363 32.70 20.51 -1.33
CA GLU A 363 33.34 20.28 -2.62
C GLU A 363 34.71 19.65 -2.39
N PHE A 364 34.94 18.55 -3.09
CA PHE A 364 36.23 17.88 -3.11
C PHE A 364 37.01 18.35 -4.33
N THR A 365 38.14 19.00 -4.12
CA THR A 365 39.05 19.39 -5.19
C THR A 365 40.25 18.47 -5.13
N TYR A 366 40.52 17.74 -6.20
CA TYR A 366 41.67 16.87 -6.29
C TYR A 366 42.91 17.71 -6.66
N ASP A 367 43.95 17.66 -5.85
CA ASP A 367 45.25 18.28 -6.15
C ASP A 367 46.15 17.24 -6.84
N GLU A 368 46.42 17.45 -8.11
CA GLU A 368 47.28 16.56 -8.90
C GLU A 368 48.74 16.53 -8.44
N ASN A 369 49.19 17.50 -7.64
CA ASN A 369 50.58 17.56 -7.16
C ASN A 369 50.76 16.81 -5.84
N THR A 370 49.75 16.81 -4.98
CA THR A 370 49.81 16.13 -3.66
C THR A 370 49.10 14.78 -3.70
N PHE A 371 48.28 14.51 -4.72
CA PHE A 371 47.41 13.34 -4.81
C PHE A 371 46.37 13.25 -3.68
N GLU A 372 46.04 14.40 -3.08
CA GLU A 372 45.09 14.49 -1.99
C GLU A 372 43.82 15.22 -2.44
N TYR A 373 42.71 14.99 -1.73
CA TYR A 373 41.48 15.74 -1.88
C TYR A 373 41.42 16.84 -0.84
N ASP A 374 41.31 18.09 -1.30
CA ASP A 374 40.99 19.23 -0.44
C ASP A 374 39.48 19.32 -0.27
N GLU A 375 39.01 19.31 0.96
CA GLU A 375 37.58 19.51 1.30
C GLU A 375 37.35 21.01 1.55
N ARG A 376 36.40 21.55 0.83
CA ARG A 376 35.98 22.95 0.98
C ARG A 376 34.47 23.04 1.17
N GLU A 377 34.04 23.63 2.30
CA GLU A 377 32.66 24.04 2.47
C GLU A 377 32.32 25.21 1.52
N VAL A 378 31.32 25.04 0.67
CA VAL A 378 30.78 26.08 -0.20
C VAL A 378 29.29 26.30 0.07
N GLU A 379 28.85 27.55 0.03
CA GLU A 379 27.43 27.85 0.08
C GLU A 379 26.78 27.43 -1.23
N ALA A 380 25.69 26.65 -1.14
CA ALA A 380 24.91 26.19 -2.27
C ALA A 380 23.42 26.50 -2.05
N GLU A 381 22.68 26.61 -3.16
CA GLU A 381 21.22 26.65 -3.12
C GLU A 381 20.69 25.32 -3.59
N GLU A 382 19.83 24.71 -2.79
CA GLU A 382 19.16 23.45 -3.14
C GLU A 382 17.65 23.59 -3.10
N ASP A 383 16.99 22.95 -4.03
CA ASP A 383 15.55 22.79 -4.01
C ASP A 383 15.19 21.79 -2.89
N MET A 384 14.33 22.21 -1.97
CA MET A 384 13.93 21.41 -0.82
C MET A 384 12.40 21.34 -0.71
N PRO A 385 11.81 20.15 -0.59
CA PRO A 385 10.38 20.01 -0.29
C PRO A 385 10.09 20.55 1.10
N ILE A 386 9.16 21.49 1.18
CA ILE A 386 8.77 22.14 2.42
C ILE A 386 7.59 21.41 3.04
N PHE A 387 7.77 20.94 4.25
CA PHE A 387 6.75 20.24 5.01
C PHE A 387 6.56 20.80 6.42
N THR A 388 5.40 20.54 6.97
CA THR A 388 5.10 20.78 8.37
C THR A 388 4.34 19.58 8.92
N LEU A 389 4.79 19.07 10.05
CA LEU A 389 4.11 18.03 10.81
C LEU A 389 3.83 18.59 12.21
N GLY A 390 2.68 18.29 12.77
CA GLY A 390 2.37 18.73 14.13
C GLY A 390 1.32 17.87 14.80
N PHE A 391 1.33 17.92 16.13
CA PHE A 391 0.37 17.18 16.94
C PHE A 391 -0.06 17.98 18.16
N SER A 392 -1.25 17.66 18.67
CA SER A 392 -1.78 18.27 19.89
C SER A 392 -1.13 17.68 21.14
N THR A 393 -0.83 18.56 22.12
CA THR A 393 -0.22 18.20 23.41
C THR A 393 -0.87 18.98 24.55
N GLU A 394 -1.03 18.35 25.71
CA GLU A 394 -1.36 19.00 26.98
C GLU A 394 -0.12 19.25 27.84
N ARG A 395 0.98 18.53 27.54
CA ARG A 395 2.22 18.52 28.28
C ARG A 395 3.41 19.00 27.41
N GLY A 396 3.25 20.19 26.82
CA GLY A 396 4.34 20.82 26.05
C GLY A 396 5.64 21.02 26.82
N ASP A 397 5.58 20.99 28.16
CA ASP A 397 6.78 21.02 29.02
C ASP A 397 7.70 19.80 28.83
N ILE A 398 7.15 18.64 28.40
CA ILE A 398 7.94 17.42 28.17
C ILE A 398 8.83 17.56 26.93
N PRO A 399 8.29 17.84 25.71
CA PRO A 399 9.11 18.15 24.56
C PRO A 399 10.12 19.28 24.81
N GLU A 400 9.71 20.36 25.47
CA GLU A 400 10.58 21.49 25.82
C GLU A 400 11.78 21.06 26.69
N LYS A 401 11.56 20.21 27.69
CA LYS A 401 12.65 19.64 28.50
C LYS A 401 13.61 18.80 27.66
N VAL A 402 13.07 17.96 26.76
CA VAL A 402 13.90 17.15 25.86
C VAL A 402 14.77 18.04 24.99
N LEU A 403 14.18 19.05 24.32
CA LEU A 403 14.93 19.99 23.48
C LEU A 403 16.00 20.74 24.25
N LYS A 404 15.69 21.17 25.48
CA LYS A 404 16.66 21.83 26.36
C LYS A 404 17.82 20.90 26.76
N HIS A 405 17.59 19.62 26.93
CA HIS A 405 18.68 18.67 27.19
C HIS A 405 19.49 18.40 25.93
N LEU A 406 18.84 18.22 24.77
CA LEU A 406 19.51 18.03 23.49
C LEU A 406 20.43 19.21 23.15
N SER A 407 19.99 20.45 23.40
CA SER A 407 20.83 21.65 23.17
C SER A 407 22.10 21.73 24.03
N ARG A 408 22.20 20.90 25.08
CA ARG A 408 23.45 20.77 25.89
C ARG A 408 24.36 19.68 25.35
N LEU A 409 23.84 18.76 24.57
CA LEU A 409 24.58 17.63 24.01
C LEU A 409 25.24 17.98 22.68
N THR A 410 24.65 18.89 21.92
CA THR A 410 25.16 19.29 20.61
C THR A 410 24.93 20.77 20.33
N SER A 411 25.95 21.43 19.76
CA SER A 411 25.88 22.83 19.32
C SER A 411 24.95 23.06 18.13
N ARG A 412 24.60 21.99 17.41
CA ARG A 412 23.64 22.04 16.29
C ARG A 412 22.21 22.32 16.76
N PHE A 413 21.91 22.11 18.05
CA PHE A 413 20.59 22.35 18.64
C PHE A 413 20.57 23.72 19.34
N LYS A 414 19.78 24.66 18.81
CA LYS A 414 19.76 26.05 19.30
C LYS A 414 18.33 26.49 19.65
N ASN A 415 18.20 27.26 20.73
CA ASN A 415 16.96 27.95 21.09
C ASN A 415 16.99 29.38 20.54
N MET A 416 16.01 29.69 19.69
CA MET A 416 15.86 31.00 19.05
C MET A 416 14.78 31.87 19.73
N GLY A 417 14.31 31.48 20.93
CA GLY A 417 13.27 32.15 21.70
C GLY A 417 11.88 31.61 21.39
N ASN A 418 11.36 31.86 20.22
CA ASN A 418 10.01 31.43 19.81
C ASN A 418 9.97 30.02 19.19
N TYR A 419 11.12 29.50 18.81
CA TYR A 419 11.27 28.18 18.21
C TYR A 419 12.66 27.62 18.52
N TRP A 420 12.80 26.31 18.34
CA TRP A 420 14.08 25.62 18.36
C TRP A 420 14.50 25.31 16.92
N VAL A 421 15.79 25.24 16.67
CA VAL A 421 16.36 24.80 15.41
C VAL A 421 17.38 23.70 15.66
N TYR A 422 17.29 22.65 14.85
CA TYR A 422 18.34 21.66 14.70
C TYR A 422 18.94 21.85 13.30
N GLU A 423 20.15 22.38 13.25
CA GLU A 423 20.88 22.62 12.01
C GLU A 423 21.29 21.29 11.38
N GLU A 424 21.24 21.22 10.05
CA GLU A 424 21.64 20.02 9.29
C GLU A 424 20.86 18.74 9.66
N ALA A 425 19.61 18.87 10.03
CA ALA A 425 18.79 17.76 10.50
C ALA A 425 18.24 16.87 9.36
N ILE A 426 18.04 17.45 8.18
CA ILE A 426 17.42 16.80 7.04
C ILE A 426 18.47 16.59 5.97
N LEU A 427 18.78 15.34 5.67
CA LEU A 427 19.79 14.94 4.68
C LEU A 427 21.16 15.64 4.90
N ASP A 428 21.49 15.92 6.16
CA ASP A 428 22.70 16.66 6.56
C ASP A 428 22.85 18.06 5.92
N ALA A 429 21.76 18.62 5.38
CA ALA A 429 21.78 19.86 4.62
C ALA A 429 20.78 20.92 5.13
N ALA A 430 19.58 20.51 5.55
CA ALA A 430 18.49 21.42 5.89
C ALA A 430 18.17 21.47 7.38
N PRO A 431 17.88 22.65 7.95
CA PRO A 431 17.46 22.77 9.33
C PRO A 431 16.04 22.27 9.56
N LEU A 432 15.81 21.71 10.74
CA LEU A 432 14.48 21.38 11.25
C LEU A 432 14.12 22.35 12.37
N TYR A 433 13.00 23.04 12.22
CA TYR A 433 12.47 23.95 13.21
C TYR A 433 11.40 23.26 14.05
N MET A 434 11.42 23.51 15.36
CA MET A 434 10.43 22.98 16.30
C MET A 434 9.76 24.11 17.04
N ILE A 435 8.44 24.11 17.02
CA ILE A 435 7.60 25.16 17.60
C ILE A 435 6.67 24.51 18.62
N HIS A 436 6.61 25.08 19.83
CA HIS A 436 5.60 24.75 20.81
C HIS A 436 4.70 25.96 21.03
N ASN A 437 3.46 25.89 20.58
CA ASN A 437 2.49 26.98 20.72
C ASN A 437 1.05 26.49 20.70
N ASN A 438 0.16 27.15 21.43
CA ASN A 438 -1.27 26.88 21.45
C ASN A 438 -1.66 25.41 21.73
N GLY A 439 -0.89 24.69 22.54
CA GLY A 439 -1.13 23.27 22.81
C GLY A 439 -0.80 22.35 21.64
N LEU A 440 0.05 22.81 20.71
CA LEU A 440 0.60 22.03 19.60
C LEU A 440 2.11 21.99 19.68
N PHE A 441 2.67 20.87 19.28
CA PHE A 441 4.08 20.73 18.99
C PHE A 441 4.27 20.49 17.50
N ILE A 442 5.10 21.27 16.84
CA ILE A 442 5.19 21.36 15.38
C ILE A 442 6.64 21.21 14.95
N PHE A 443 6.87 20.40 13.93
CA PHE A 443 8.12 20.22 13.22
C PHE A 443 7.96 20.75 11.80
N THR A 444 8.89 21.56 11.33
CA THR A 444 8.88 22.09 9.98
C THR A 444 10.27 22.42 9.49
N ASN A 445 10.52 22.33 8.20
CA ASN A 445 11.69 22.93 7.57
C ASN A 445 11.39 24.31 6.95
N ASP A 446 10.16 24.85 7.18
CA ASP A 446 9.78 26.18 6.72
C ASP A 446 10.20 27.25 7.74
N ILE A 447 11.26 27.99 7.41
CA ILE A 447 11.78 29.08 8.24
C ILE A 447 10.78 30.24 8.37
N ASP A 448 9.92 30.45 7.36
CA ASP A 448 8.91 31.53 7.38
C ASP A 448 7.84 31.20 8.41
N LEU A 449 7.42 29.93 8.48
CA LEU A 449 6.52 29.46 9.53
C LEU A 449 7.16 29.64 10.93
N ALA A 450 8.40 29.23 11.08
CA ALA A 450 9.10 29.32 12.37
C ALA A 450 9.27 30.77 12.83
N LYS A 451 9.73 31.68 11.97
CA LYS A 451 10.04 33.07 12.30
C LYS A 451 8.81 33.98 12.35
N ASN A 452 7.93 33.88 11.35
CA ASN A 452 6.87 34.84 11.12
C ASN A 452 5.51 34.35 11.55
N HIS A 453 5.30 33.02 11.56
CA HIS A 453 4.02 32.38 11.80
C HIS A 453 4.05 31.35 12.92
N SER A 454 4.96 31.50 13.90
CA SER A 454 5.05 30.58 15.04
C SER A 454 3.74 30.46 15.85
N GLY A 455 2.83 31.43 15.73
CA GLY A 455 1.46 31.40 16.27
C GLY A 455 0.38 30.90 15.28
N GLY A 456 0.77 30.48 14.08
CA GLY A 456 -0.08 30.09 12.97
C GLY A 456 -0.27 31.20 11.93
N TYR A 457 -0.78 30.85 10.76
CA TYR A 457 -0.93 31.73 9.59
C TYR A 457 -2.01 32.82 9.72
N GLY A 458 -2.79 32.83 10.79
CA GLY A 458 -3.82 33.84 11.01
C GLY A 458 -4.89 33.87 9.92
N LYS A 459 -4.95 34.99 9.13
CA LYS A 459 -5.91 35.15 8.03
C LYS A 459 -5.58 34.29 6.80
N GLU A 460 -4.34 33.85 6.67
CA GLU A 460 -3.85 33.00 5.58
C GLU A 460 -4.03 31.50 5.87
N SER A 461 -4.56 31.16 7.06
CA SER A 461 -4.93 29.80 7.39
C SER A 461 -6.12 29.32 6.54
N LEU A 462 -6.40 28.01 6.58
CA LEU A 462 -7.48 27.38 5.83
C LEU A 462 -8.78 28.19 5.85
N SER A 463 -9.39 28.35 4.70
CA SER A 463 -10.71 28.97 4.53
C SER A 463 -11.75 28.29 5.42
N LYS A 464 -12.80 29.04 5.77
CA LYS A 464 -13.91 28.52 6.60
C LYS A 464 -14.53 27.26 6.01
N THR A 465 -14.57 27.13 4.69
CA THR A 465 -15.13 25.97 3.97
C THR A 465 -14.26 24.74 4.14
N LYS A 466 -12.96 24.81 3.84
CA LYS A 466 -12.01 23.72 4.01
C LYS A 466 -11.87 23.33 5.48
N ALA A 467 -11.75 24.30 6.38
CA ALA A 467 -11.71 24.09 7.82
C ALA A 467 -12.99 23.41 8.38
N LYS A 468 -14.17 23.69 7.79
CA LYS A 468 -15.43 23.03 8.17
C LYS A 468 -15.43 21.58 7.71
N LYS A 469 -14.92 21.27 6.52
CA LYS A 469 -14.79 19.91 6.01
C LYS A 469 -13.87 19.08 6.91
N ALA A 470 -12.65 19.56 7.19
CA ALA A 470 -11.71 18.90 8.08
C ALA A 470 -12.29 18.61 9.48
N ARG A 471 -13.03 19.57 10.07
CA ARG A 471 -13.67 19.38 11.39
C ARG A 471 -14.87 18.44 11.39
N LYS A 472 -15.56 18.30 10.25
CA LYS A 472 -16.74 17.42 10.11
C LYS A 472 -16.36 16.00 9.71
N SER A 473 -15.18 15.80 9.16
CA SER A 473 -14.63 14.46 8.92
C SER A 473 -14.50 13.73 10.24
N GLY A 474 -14.65 12.42 10.23
CA GLY A 474 -14.55 11.57 11.40
C GLY A 474 -13.16 11.67 12.04
N PHE A 475 -12.29 10.76 11.73
CA PHE A 475 -10.92 10.76 12.25
C PHE A 475 -9.86 11.19 11.23
N MET A 476 -10.19 11.23 9.93
CA MET A 476 -9.23 11.56 8.87
C MET A 476 -9.85 12.50 7.84
N TYR A 477 -9.06 13.49 7.45
CA TYR A 477 -9.30 14.34 6.30
C TYR A 477 -7.99 14.56 5.56
N SER A 478 -8.00 14.48 4.23
CA SER A 478 -6.84 14.75 3.39
C SER A 478 -7.26 15.54 2.15
N TYR A 479 -6.37 16.41 1.70
CA TYR A 479 -6.49 17.17 0.47
C TYR A 479 -5.14 17.19 -0.25
N ILE A 480 -5.14 16.95 -1.56
CA ILE A 480 -3.96 17.03 -2.42
C ILE A 480 -4.35 17.71 -3.71
N ASP A 481 -3.61 18.73 -4.08
CA ASP A 481 -3.58 19.31 -5.41
C ASP A 481 -2.42 18.67 -6.18
N TRP A 482 -2.73 17.59 -6.90
CA TRP A 482 -1.73 16.80 -7.59
C TRP A 482 -1.00 17.60 -8.66
N ASP A 483 -1.72 18.42 -9.43
CA ASP A 483 -1.12 19.18 -10.52
C ASP A 483 -0.10 20.19 -9.98
N ASN A 484 -0.47 20.97 -8.97
CA ASN A 484 0.46 21.86 -8.29
C ASN A 484 1.58 21.11 -7.57
N THR A 485 1.30 19.98 -6.93
CA THR A 485 2.32 19.20 -6.24
C THR A 485 3.37 18.67 -7.23
N ILE A 486 2.93 18.00 -8.30
CA ILE A 486 3.80 17.37 -9.29
C ILE A 486 4.57 18.41 -10.11
N SER A 487 3.93 19.55 -10.45
CA SER A 487 4.54 20.58 -11.29
C SER A 487 5.77 21.24 -10.66
N HIS A 488 5.86 21.25 -9.34
CA HIS A 488 6.93 21.92 -8.60
C HIS A 488 8.03 20.98 -8.11
N PHE A 489 7.90 19.66 -8.31
CA PHE A 489 8.96 18.75 -7.90
C PHE A 489 10.18 18.83 -8.84
N PRO A 490 11.38 19.08 -8.30
CA PRO A 490 12.62 19.07 -9.06
C PRO A 490 12.96 17.64 -9.52
N ARG A 491 13.56 17.54 -10.70
CA ARG A 491 13.97 16.25 -11.27
C ARG A 491 15.04 15.53 -10.45
N ASP A 492 15.86 16.29 -9.73
CA ASP A 492 16.99 15.75 -8.95
C ASP A 492 16.56 14.93 -7.72
N PHE A 493 15.26 14.97 -7.34
CA PHE A 493 14.73 14.19 -6.23
C PHE A 493 14.38 12.74 -6.60
N PHE A 494 14.32 12.43 -7.87
CA PHE A 494 13.79 11.16 -8.36
C PHE A 494 14.75 10.52 -9.35
N ASN A 495 14.71 9.19 -9.46
CA ASN A 495 15.40 8.49 -10.52
C ASN A 495 14.75 8.77 -11.90
N ALA A 496 15.38 8.30 -12.98
CA ALA A 496 14.90 8.56 -14.34
C ALA A 496 13.47 8.06 -14.57
N GLU A 497 13.15 6.85 -14.12
CA GLU A 497 11.83 6.24 -14.25
C GLU A 497 10.74 7.04 -13.51
N GLN A 498 11.02 7.45 -12.28
CA GLN A 498 10.12 8.28 -11.49
C GLN A 498 9.91 9.66 -12.14
N ASN A 499 10.95 10.25 -12.72
CA ASN A 499 10.84 11.52 -13.45
C ASN A 499 9.98 11.40 -14.70
N ASP A 500 10.10 10.30 -15.45
CA ASP A 500 9.26 10.03 -16.63
C ASP A 500 7.79 9.90 -16.22
N MET A 501 7.51 9.24 -15.11
CA MET A 501 6.16 9.14 -14.55
C MET A 501 5.60 10.52 -14.16
N ILE A 502 6.38 11.32 -13.45
CA ILE A 502 5.99 12.67 -13.04
C ILE A 502 5.72 13.55 -14.27
N ASP A 503 6.61 13.52 -15.27
CA ASP A 503 6.45 14.32 -16.51
C ASP A 503 5.22 13.87 -17.31
N ALA A 504 4.93 12.56 -17.35
CA ALA A 504 3.74 12.04 -18.00
C ALA A 504 2.42 12.47 -17.31
N MET A 505 2.46 12.75 -16.02
CA MET A 505 1.31 13.18 -15.22
C MET A 505 1.12 14.70 -15.16
N ARG A 506 2.16 15.51 -15.45
CA ARG A 506 2.09 16.98 -15.39
C ARG A 506 0.97 17.54 -16.28
N GLY A 507 0.15 18.42 -15.73
CA GLY A 507 -0.98 19.05 -16.42
C GLY A 507 -2.13 18.11 -16.79
N LYS A 508 -2.10 16.85 -16.29
CA LYS A 508 -3.16 15.86 -16.51
C LYS A 508 -3.89 15.46 -15.23
N THR A 509 -3.39 15.91 -14.10
CA THR A 509 -3.96 15.57 -12.79
C THR A 509 -4.81 16.72 -12.24
N GLY A 510 -5.59 16.42 -11.23
CA GLY A 510 -6.49 17.36 -10.58
C GLY A 510 -6.31 17.38 -9.06
N THR A 511 -7.35 17.77 -8.34
CA THR A 511 -7.35 17.78 -6.89
C THR A 511 -8.04 16.55 -6.32
N MET A 512 -7.51 16.03 -5.23
CA MET A 512 -8.07 14.88 -4.52
C MET A 512 -8.42 15.25 -3.09
N GLU A 513 -9.60 14.85 -2.64
CA GLU A 513 -10.08 15.07 -1.28
C GLU A 513 -10.56 13.74 -0.69
N LEU A 514 -10.04 13.36 0.47
CA LEU A 514 -10.46 12.18 1.22
C LEU A 514 -11.07 12.61 2.55
N THR A 515 -12.26 12.10 2.84
CA THR A 515 -12.96 12.31 4.10
C THR A 515 -13.35 10.96 4.71
N SER A 516 -13.30 10.84 6.03
CA SER A 516 -13.84 9.69 6.75
C SER A 516 -15.12 10.04 7.51
N SER A 517 -16.00 9.06 7.69
CA SER A 517 -17.10 9.15 8.65
C SER A 517 -16.60 8.96 10.09
N LYS A 518 -17.49 9.18 11.06
CA LYS A 518 -17.28 8.66 12.41
C LYS A 518 -17.30 7.12 12.35
N THR A 519 -16.33 6.49 13.01
CA THR A 519 -16.25 5.03 13.11
C THR A 519 -17.30 4.48 14.06
N THR A 520 -17.98 3.42 13.65
CA THR A 520 -18.87 2.62 14.49
C THR A 520 -18.26 1.26 14.78
N THR A 521 -18.90 0.44 15.60
CA THR A 521 -18.47 -0.96 15.81
C THR A 521 -18.61 -1.83 14.55
N GLU A 522 -19.43 -1.39 13.59
CA GLU A 522 -19.70 -2.16 12.38
C GLU A 522 -18.83 -1.69 11.21
N LYS A 523 -18.61 -0.37 11.10
CA LYS A 523 -17.97 0.20 9.92
C LYS A 523 -17.39 1.60 10.07
N THR A 524 -16.52 1.92 9.13
CA THR A 524 -16.12 3.28 8.78
C THR A 524 -16.33 3.50 7.30
N THR A 525 -16.87 4.65 6.91
CA THR A 525 -16.97 5.02 5.49
C THR A 525 -15.95 6.08 5.15
N PHE A 526 -15.40 5.97 3.94
CA PHE A 526 -14.50 6.97 3.36
C PHE A 526 -15.12 7.44 2.05
N LYS A 527 -14.95 8.72 1.79
CA LYS A 527 -15.31 9.32 0.51
C LYS A 527 -14.07 9.98 -0.08
N LEU A 528 -13.61 9.46 -1.20
CA LEU A 528 -12.54 10.02 -2.02
C LEU A 528 -13.19 10.74 -3.21
N ILE A 529 -12.88 12.01 -3.39
CA ILE A 529 -13.35 12.82 -4.52
C ILE A 529 -12.12 13.29 -5.29
N TYR A 530 -12.03 12.88 -6.53
CA TYR A 530 -11.03 13.39 -7.45
C TYR A 530 -11.71 14.35 -8.43
N ASN A 531 -11.29 15.64 -8.42
CA ASN A 531 -11.77 16.67 -9.29
C ASN A 531 -10.78 16.87 -10.44
N PHE A 532 -11.25 16.88 -11.67
CA PHE A 532 -10.45 17.09 -12.86
C PHE A 532 -11.12 18.10 -13.80
N ASP A 533 -10.38 18.59 -14.79
CA ASP A 533 -10.95 19.46 -15.80
C ASP A 533 -11.77 18.64 -16.82
N GLY A 534 -13.06 18.49 -16.53
CA GLY A 534 -13.99 17.74 -17.38
C GLY A 534 -14.29 18.35 -18.75
N ALA A 535 -13.71 19.52 -19.09
CA ALA A 535 -13.97 20.17 -20.36
C ALA A 535 -13.34 19.45 -21.57
N LYS A 536 -12.35 18.59 -21.35
CA LYS A 536 -11.60 17.90 -22.40
C LYS A 536 -11.94 16.43 -22.57
N ASP A 537 -12.28 15.72 -21.49
CA ASP A 537 -12.48 14.26 -21.51
C ASP A 537 -13.71 13.83 -20.72
N SER A 538 -14.28 12.68 -21.08
CA SER A 538 -15.26 12.03 -20.22
C SER A 538 -14.56 11.45 -18.97
N PRO A 539 -15.26 11.34 -17.80
CA PRO A 539 -14.65 10.82 -16.56
C PRO A 539 -14.01 9.46 -16.72
N GLY A 540 -14.68 8.56 -17.44
CA GLY A 540 -14.18 7.20 -17.67
C GLY A 540 -12.92 7.19 -18.55
N LYS A 541 -12.88 8.02 -19.60
CA LYS A 541 -11.68 8.16 -20.43
C LYS A 541 -10.52 8.76 -19.62
N HIS A 542 -10.78 9.80 -18.85
CA HIS A 542 -9.76 10.43 -18.01
C HIS A 542 -9.15 9.41 -17.00
N LEU A 543 -10.00 8.61 -16.34
CA LEU A 543 -9.54 7.57 -15.42
C LEU A 543 -8.66 6.52 -16.12
N LEU A 544 -9.09 6.07 -17.30
CA LEU A 544 -8.33 5.09 -18.08
C LEU A 544 -7.00 5.66 -18.57
N ASP A 545 -6.97 6.92 -19.01
CA ASP A 545 -5.75 7.58 -19.45
C ASP A 545 -4.75 7.76 -18.30
N LEU A 546 -5.24 8.04 -17.06
CA LEU A 546 -4.39 8.07 -15.87
C LEU A 546 -3.83 6.70 -15.53
N ILE A 547 -4.66 5.67 -15.50
CA ILE A 547 -4.24 4.29 -15.22
C ILE A 547 -3.20 3.86 -16.25
N ASN A 548 -3.45 4.10 -17.52
CA ASN A 548 -2.53 3.77 -18.61
C ASN A 548 -1.19 4.52 -18.49
N THR A 549 -1.23 5.80 -18.14
CA THR A 549 -0.01 6.59 -17.92
C THR A 549 0.84 6.00 -16.79
N LEU A 550 0.22 5.63 -15.67
CA LEU A 550 0.90 5.01 -14.54
C LEU A 550 1.48 3.63 -14.89
N TYR A 551 0.74 2.86 -15.67
CA TYR A 551 1.14 1.53 -16.07
C TYR A 551 2.34 1.51 -17.04
N VAL A 552 2.31 2.36 -18.09
CA VAL A 552 3.40 2.46 -19.07
C VAL A 552 4.73 2.81 -18.42
N VAL A 553 4.70 3.64 -17.39
CA VAL A 553 5.92 4.13 -16.76
C VAL A 553 6.41 3.18 -15.65
N SER A 554 5.54 2.27 -15.14
CA SER A 554 5.93 1.26 -14.13
C SER A 554 6.61 0.02 -14.74
N ARG A 555 6.76 -0.04 -16.06
CA ARG A 555 7.47 -1.07 -16.82
C ARG A 555 8.82 -0.57 -17.32
#